data_7fd6eb936eb3ea34593ef67cec25f55e
#
_entry.id   7fd6eb936eb3ea34593ef67cec25f55e
#
_cell.length_a   1.000
_cell.length_b   1.000
_cell.length_c   1.000
_cell.angle_alpha   90.00
_cell.angle_beta   90.00
_cell.angle_gamma   90.00
#
_symmetry.space_group_name_H-M   'P 1'
#
loop_
_entity.id
_entity.type
_entity.pdbx_description
1 polymer ?
#
loop_
_entity_poly.entity_id
_entity_poly.type
_entity_poly.pdbx_seq_one_letter_code
_entity_poly.pdbx_strand_id
1 'polypeptide(L)'
;MLAFVPLNVTTIAKQWSVNDQPWLIEPRTDIVQETLVHAEPDITDGTLARFVQMHGPFVHYERVVQRSGHTIAETTEFSVRIPWFGWLFRLLMARFMRRRSPESQARAWWSPPTTISASEASILGLLAAASMLAAFINTLFTQTLTYSSEEFDISSTGQGLGAAVVRWGIIISIPIAMAADRIGRRRVMIRLAYIAPVIASLGALAPNFGVLVGTQAIGRPLALTLDLLIIVTAAEEMPRNARAYAVSILAMASGLGAGVAVAALPLAGLATWGWRLVFVIALVWLLVARHLRTSLPETRRFITALENPHASKIQFDRIALIASVAFIGNLFVATASIFQNEYLKEVRGFPAWQIALFTTLTAIPASVGLILGGRIADARGRRMLAASMIPIGTALVVTSFSVGGFGMWLSAGMGSVLIALAYPAMAVYRAELFPTQRRGRAASIITASSLLGGSIGLIAGGLMIDSGLSYGNVMAILAVGPLTVGLIVLVSYPETAHRELEDINPQDRTGSET
;
A
#
# COMPACT_ATOMS: atom_id res chain seq x y z
N MET A 1 -0.74 -2.42 33.54
CA MET A 1 -1.13 -3.83 33.69
C MET A 1 -1.53 -4.34 32.31
N LEU A 2 -0.58 -4.90 31.55
CA LEU A 2 -0.80 -5.45 30.20
C LEU A 2 -1.40 -6.84 30.39
N ALA A 3 -2.65 -7.03 29.98
CA ALA A 3 -3.29 -8.33 29.98
C ALA A 3 -2.46 -9.30 29.12
N PHE A 4 -1.96 -10.35 29.72
CA PHE A 4 -1.34 -11.50 29.06
C PHE A 4 -2.38 -12.16 28.14
N VAL A 5 -2.39 -11.76 26.88
CA VAL A 5 -2.98 -12.58 25.84
C VAL A 5 -2.01 -13.76 25.66
N PRO A 6 -2.45 -15.03 25.77
CA PRO A 6 -1.57 -16.16 25.56
C PRO A 6 -0.95 -16.03 24.17
N LEU A 7 0.36 -15.94 24.12
CA LEU A 7 1.13 -15.93 22.88
C LEU A 7 0.86 -17.29 22.20
N ASN A 8 0.20 -17.28 21.05
CA ASN A 8 0.07 -18.47 20.20
C ASN A 8 1.48 -18.81 19.67
N VAL A 9 2.21 -19.60 20.44
CA VAL A 9 3.52 -20.10 20.05
C VAL A 9 3.33 -21.17 18.99
N THR A 10 4.09 -21.07 17.92
CA THR A 10 4.14 -22.08 16.86
C THR A 10 5.45 -22.85 17.00
N THR A 11 5.36 -24.16 17.19
CA THR A 11 6.52 -25.05 17.30
C THR A 11 6.70 -25.80 15.98
N ILE A 12 7.92 -25.81 15.46
CA ILE A 12 8.33 -26.58 14.28
C ILE A 12 9.47 -27.50 14.72
N ALA A 13 9.26 -28.80 14.60
CA ALA A 13 10.29 -29.81 14.81
C ALA A 13 10.70 -30.42 13.47
N LYS A 14 12.01 -30.64 13.29
CA LYS A 14 12.58 -31.25 12.10
C LYS A 14 13.75 -32.16 12.50
N GLN A 15 13.91 -33.27 11.82
CA GLN A 15 15.03 -34.18 12.00
C GLN A 15 15.99 -34.09 10.81
N TRP A 16 17.28 -34.13 11.12
CA TRP A 16 18.38 -33.97 10.17
C TRP A 16 19.40 -35.09 10.34
N SER A 17 20.22 -35.30 9.33
CA SER A 17 21.40 -36.17 9.43
C SER A 17 22.47 -35.54 10.31
N VAL A 18 23.31 -36.35 10.95
CA VAL A 18 24.49 -35.87 11.70
C VAL A 18 25.44 -35.09 10.79
N ASN A 19 25.49 -35.42 9.50
CA ASN A 19 26.32 -34.71 8.50
C ASN A 19 25.87 -33.23 8.31
N ASP A 20 24.64 -32.89 8.67
CA ASP A 20 24.10 -31.52 8.57
C ASP A 20 24.48 -30.63 9.79
N GLN A 21 25.14 -31.20 10.81
CA GLN A 21 25.49 -30.51 12.05
C GLN A 21 26.22 -29.18 11.83
N PRO A 22 27.23 -29.07 10.93
CA PRO A 22 28.03 -27.83 10.80
C PRO A 22 27.18 -26.60 10.48
N TRP A 23 26.22 -26.71 9.55
CA TRP A 23 25.37 -25.57 9.19
C TRP A 23 24.17 -25.37 10.12
N LEU A 24 23.74 -26.41 10.85
CA LEU A 24 22.65 -26.30 11.83
C LEU A 24 23.04 -25.48 13.05
N ILE A 25 24.31 -25.50 13.43
CA ILE A 25 24.84 -24.71 14.56
C ILE A 25 25.23 -23.29 14.16
N GLU A 26 25.06 -22.90 12.89
CA GLU A 26 25.23 -21.50 12.45
C GLU A 26 23.99 -20.68 12.73
N PRO A 27 24.13 -19.40 13.18
CA PRO A 27 23.03 -18.48 13.35
C PRO A 27 22.31 -18.18 12.03
N ARG A 28 20.99 -18.06 12.05
CA ARG A 28 20.21 -17.62 10.88
C ARG A 28 20.32 -16.13 10.67
N THR A 29 20.35 -15.71 9.39
CA THR A 29 20.42 -14.30 8.97
C THR A 29 19.36 -13.96 7.91
N ASP A 30 18.39 -14.86 7.66
CA ASP A 30 17.33 -14.71 6.67
C ASP A 30 16.22 -13.72 7.12
N ILE A 31 15.10 -14.19 7.65
CA ILE A 31 14.01 -13.37 8.18
C ILE A 31 14.19 -13.00 9.66
N VAL A 32 15.14 -13.64 10.34
CA VAL A 32 15.53 -13.39 11.72
C VAL A 32 17.05 -13.38 11.79
N GLN A 33 17.60 -12.46 12.58
CA GLN A 33 19.00 -12.48 12.96
C GLN A 33 19.11 -13.14 14.33
N GLU A 34 19.74 -14.31 14.34
CA GLU A 34 19.94 -15.10 15.56
C GLU A 34 21.25 -14.72 16.25
N THR A 35 21.25 -14.89 17.55
CA THR A 35 22.46 -14.95 18.37
C THR A 35 22.50 -16.25 19.13
N LEU A 36 23.70 -16.81 19.25
CA LEU A 36 23.95 -18.02 19.99
C LEU A 36 23.99 -17.70 21.48
N VAL A 37 23.15 -18.37 22.26
CA VAL A 37 23.09 -18.22 23.73
C VAL A 37 23.91 -19.30 24.41
N HIS A 38 23.95 -20.52 23.86
CA HIS A 38 24.66 -21.64 24.42
C HIS A 38 25.27 -22.48 23.30
N ALA A 39 26.58 -22.76 23.41
CA ALA A 39 27.37 -23.49 22.41
C ALA A 39 28.06 -24.73 23.00
N GLU A 40 27.96 -24.98 24.30
CA GLU A 40 28.54 -26.18 24.90
C GLU A 40 27.51 -27.31 24.91
N PRO A 41 27.91 -28.53 24.50
CA PRO A 41 27.01 -29.68 24.59
C PRO A 41 26.66 -29.92 26.04
N ASP A 42 25.40 -29.64 26.40
CA ASP A 42 24.91 -30.05 27.70
C ASP A 42 24.78 -31.58 27.69
N ILE A 43 25.62 -32.23 28.48
CA ILE A 43 25.74 -33.71 28.55
C ILE A 43 24.43 -34.33 29.06
N THR A 44 23.58 -33.53 29.73
CA THR A 44 22.34 -33.98 30.33
C THR A 44 21.17 -34.08 29.37
N ASP A 45 21.07 -33.14 28.36
CA ASP A 45 19.92 -33.11 27.44
C ASP A 45 20.28 -33.22 25.95
N GLY A 46 21.59 -33.36 25.61
CA GLY A 46 22.08 -33.47 24.23
C GLY A 46 21.99 -32.19 23.39
N THR A 47 21.78 -31.03 24.01
CA THR A 47 21.69 -29.74 23.29
C THR A 47 23.05 -29.36 22.72
N LEU A 48 23.10 -29.17 21.38
CA LEU A 48 24.30 -28.74 20.63
C LEU A 48 24.38 -27.23 20.53
N ALA A 49 23.24 -26.56 20.34
CA ALA A 49 23.18 -25.11 20.22
C ALA A 49 21.78 -24.60 20.54
N ARG A 50 21.73 -23.40 21.16
CA ARG A 50 20.49 -22.68 21.46
C ARG A 50 20.61 -21.26 20.96
N PHE A 51 19.63 -20.85 20.14
CA PHE A 51 19.59 -19.54 19.50
C PHE A 51 18.36 -18.78 19.91
N VAL A 52 18.54 -17.46 20.09
CA VAL A 52 17.44 -16.52 20.30
C VAL A 52 17.51 -15.41 19.25
N GLN A 53 16.41 -14.71 19.06
CA GLN A 53 16.37 -13.58 18.15
C GLN A 53 17.17 -12.40 18.72
N MET A 54 18.16 -11.93 17.98
CA MET A 54 18.80 -10.63 18.21
C MET A 54 17.99 -9.51 17.54
N HIS A 55 17.57 -9.71 16.29
CA HIS A 55 16.74 -8.79 15.54
C HIS A 55 15.80 -9.56 14.59
N GLY A 56 14.49 -9.19 14.58
CA GLY A 56 13.52 -9.89 13.73
C GLY A 56 12.06 -9.58 14.11
N PRO A 57 11.11 -10.13 13.34
CA PRO A 57 9.69 -9.82 13.44
C PRO A 57 8.95 -10.59 14.55
N PHE A 58 9.63 -11.42 15.31
CA PHE A 58 9.01 -12.27 16.30
C PHE A 58 8.96 -11.58 17.69
N VAL A 59 7.91 -11.83 18.43
CA VAL A 59 7.81 -11.40 19.83
C VAL A 59 8.50 -12.43 20.74
N HIS A 60 8.43 -13.69 20.37
CA HIS A 60 9.17 -14.79 20.97
C HIS A 60 9.79 -15.59 19.85
N TYR A 61 11.06 -15.93 20.00
CA TYR A 61 11.79 -16.78 19.06
C TYR A 61 12.87 -17.55 19.80
N GLU A 62 12.85 -18.84 19.64
CA GLU A 62 13.87 -19.74 20.17
C GLU A 62 14.06 -20.90 19.19
N ARG A 63 15.32 -21.24 18.91
CA ARG A 63 15.68 -22.40 18.12
C ARG A 63 16.69 -23.23 18.89
N VAL A 64 16.36 -24.50 19.10
CA VAL A 64 17.18 -25.47 19.82
C VAL A 64 17.59 -26.57 18.86
N VAL A 65 18.87 -26.91 18.85
CA VAL A 65 19.45 -28.00 18.07
C VAL A 65 19.97 -29.04 19.05
N GLN A 66 19.41 -30.25 19.02
CA GLN A 66 19.72 -31.34 19.96
C GLN A 66 20.15 -32.58 19.19
N ARG A 67 21.11 -33.31 19.72
CA ARG A 67 21.49 -34.62 19.20
C ARG A 67 20.64 -35.72 19.81
N SER A 68 19.98 -36.51 18.96
CA SER A 68 19.15 -37.63 19.34
C SER A 68 19.69 -38.89 18.67
N GLY A 69 20.65 -39.56 19.29
CA GLY A 69 21.30 -40.75 18.75
C GLY A 69 22.07 -40.45 17.43
N HIS A 70 21.60 -41.03 16.31
CA HIS A 70 22.17 -40.84 14.97
C HIS A 70 21.50 -39.71 14.18
N THR A 71 20.60 -38.94 14.77
CA THR A 71 19.92 -37.80 14.12
C THR A 71 20.08 -36.55 14.95
N ILE A 72 19.89 -35.38 14.30
CA ILE A 72 19.83 -34.09 14.96
C ILE A 72 18.39 -33.58 14.89
N ALA A 73 17.83 -33.27 16.03
CA ALA A 73 16.51 -32.66 16.18
C ALA A 73 16.70 -31.12 16.22
N GLU A 74 16.05 -30.42 15.31
CA GLU A 74 15.93 -28.95 15.31
C GLU A 74 14.52 -28.59 15.71
N THR A 75 14.34 -27.88 16.82
CA THR A 75 13.07 -27.35 17.27
C THR A 75 13.10 -25.84 17.23
N THR A 76 12.16 -25.24 16.51
CA THR A 76 12.02 -23.78 16.43
C THR A 76 10.67 -23.38 16.98
N GLU A 77 10.67 -22.53 17.98
CA GLU A 77 9.49 -21.93 18.59
C GLU A 77 9.43 -20.44 18.27
N PHE A 78 8.30 -19.98 17.78
CA PHE A 78 8.13 -18.56 17.51
C PHE A 78 6.69 -18.08 17.69
N SER A 79 6.53 -16.80 17.99
CA SER A 79 5.24 -16.11 17.99
C SER A 79 5.31 -14.79 17.22
N VAL A 80 4.24 -14.51 16.45
CA VAL A 80 4.12 -13.32 15.62
C VAL A 80 2.98 -12.47 16.16
N ARG A 81 3.22 -11.17 16.35
CA ARG A 81 2.19 -10.20 16.75
C ARG A 81 1.98 -9.17 15.65
N ILE A 82 1.43 -9.60 14.52
CA ILE A 82 1.03 -8.71 13.42
C ILE A 82 -0.49 -8.54 13.51
N PRO A 83 -1.00 -7.35 13.87
CA PRO A 83 -2.44 -7.11 13.99
C PRO A 83 -3.18 -7.44 12.70
N TRP A 84 -4.36 -8.04 12.80
CA TRP A 84 -5.27 -8.44 11.71
C TRP A 84 -4.74 -9.54 10.78
N PHE A 85 -3.43 -9.56 10.49
CA PHE A 85 -2.80 -10.46 9.52
C PHE A 85 -1.92 -11.53 10.16
N GLY A 86 -1.86 -11.60 11.48
CA GLY A 86 -0.99 -12.54 12.22
C GLY A 86 -1.19 -14.00 11.84
N TRP A 87 -2.43 -14.41 11.55
CA TRP A 87 -2.75 -15.77 11.11
C TRP A 87 -2.11 -16.10 9.75
N LEU A 88 -2.12 -15.17 8.81
CA LEU A 88 -1.54 -15.34 7.47
C LEU A 88 -0.01 -15.39 7.55
N PHE A 89 0.59 -14.41 8.23
CA PHE A 89 2.05 -14.34 8.35
C PHE A 89 2.61 -15.52 9.17
N ARG A 90 1.90 -15.98 10.20
CA ARG A 90 2.28 -17.20 10.94
C ARG A 90 2.37 -18.42 10.02
N LEU A 91 1.39 -18.60 9.13
CA LEU A 91 1.37 -19.70 8.16
C LEU A 91 2.54 -19.59 7.17
N LEU A 92 2.76 -18.40 6.61
CA LEU A 92 3.85 -18.14 5.65
C LEU A 92 5.22 -18.37 6.30
N MET A 93 5.44 -17.85 7.50
CA MET A 93 6.67 -18.02 8.27
C MET A 93 6.90 -19.49 8.66
N ALA A 94 5.88 -20.19 9.14
CA ALA A 94 5.98 -21.61 9.44
C ALA A 94 6.35 -22.44 8.20
N ARG A 95 5.73 -22.13 7.05
CA ARG A 95 6.07 -22.81 5.79
C ARG A 95 7.51 -22.52 5.34
N PHE A 96 7.96 -21.27 5.48
CA PHE A 96 9.33 -20.87 5.16
C PHE A 96 10.36 -21.55 6.08
N MET A 97 10.11 -21.55 7.39
CA MET A 97 10.97 -22.19 8.38
C MET A 97 11.13 -23.70 8.12
N ARG A 98 10.04 -24.39 7.73
CA ARG A 98 10.07 -25.81 7.37
C ARG A 98 10.91 -26.13 6.13
N ARG A 99 11.07 -25.15 5.20
CA ARG A 99 11.79 -25.33 3.93
C ARG A 99 13.28 -25.03 4.00
N ARG A 100 13.82 -24.78 5.19
CA ARG A 100 15.23 -24.52 5.38
C ARG A 100 16.08 -25.67 4.80
N SER A 101 17.12 -25.32 4.02
CA SER A 101 18.10 -26.26 3.50
C SER A 101 19.50 -25.64 3.57
N PRO A 102 20.59 -26.43 3.54
CA PRO A 102 21.96 -25.94 3.59
C PRO A 102 22.28 -24.95 2.45
N GLU A 103 21.71 -25.20 1.28
CA GLU A 103 21.96 -24.41 0.05
C GLU A 103 21.15 -23.12 -0.01
N SER A 104 20.11 -22.94 0.84
CA SER A 104 19.16 -21.85 0.76
C SER A 104 19.19 -20.99 2.02
N GLN A 105 20.16 -20.07 2.10
CA GLN A 105 20.09 -18.92 3.00
C GLN A 105 19.37 -17.71 2.37
N ALA A 106 18.73 -17.91 1.21
CA ALA A 106 18.02 -16.85 0.51
C ALA A 106 16.77 -16.41 1.27
N ARG A 107 16.62 -15.10 1.40
CA ARG A 107 15.39 -14.50 1.97
C ARG A 107 14.17 -14.85 1.13
N ALA A 108 13.03 -15.04 1.78
CA ALA A 108 11.77 -15.27 1.08
C ALA A 108 11.44 -14.08 0.15
N TRP A 109 10.92 -14.36 -1.05
CA TRP A 109 10.57 -13.33 -2.04
C TRP A 109 9.53 -12.32 -1.52
N TRP A 110 8.70 -12.74 -0.56
CA TRP A 110 7.65 -11.91 0.07
C TRP A 110 8.15 -11.16 1.33
N SER A 111 9.35 -11.47 1.84
CA SER A 111 9.90 -10.80 3.02
C SER A 111 10.57 -9.46 2.66
N PRO A 112 10.71 -8.52 3.59
CA PRO A 112 11.43 -7.27 3.34
C PRO A 112 12.90 -7.51 3.00
N PRO A 113 13.57 -6.59 2.27
CA PRO A 113 15.00 -6.70 1.93
C PRO A 113 15.90 -6.73 3.16
N THR A 114 15.51 -6.06 4.23
CA THR A 114 16.17 -6.06 5.54
C THR A 114 15.25 -6.65 6.60
N THR A 115 15.81 -7.25 7.63
CA THR A 115 15.02 -7.70 8.79
C THR A 115 14.37 -6.49 9.46
N ILE A 116 13.08 -6.62 9.78
CA ILE A 116 12.30 -5.65 10.55
C ILE A 116 12.06 -6.19 11.95
N SER A 117 11.95 -5.30 12.92
CA SER A 117 11.65 -5.65 14.30
C SER A 117 10.18 -6.05 14.49
N ALA A 118 9.86 -6.72 15.60
CA ALA A 118 8.48 -7.06 15.96
C ALA A 118 7.58 -5.82 16.10
N SER A 119 8.14 -4.70 16.59
CA SER A 119 7.45 -3.41 16.69
C SER A 119 7.10 -2.84 15.31
N GLU A 120 8.06 -2.80 14.40
CA GLU A 120 7.86 -2.33 13.02
C GLU A 120 6.86 -3.22 12.27
N ALA A 121 6.94 -4.55 12.43
CA ALA A 121 5.96 -5.47 11.85
C ALA A 121 4.54 -5.24 12.40
N SER A 122 4.41 -4.96 13.70
CA SER A 122 3.12 -4.63 14.33
C SER A 122 2.55 -3.31 13.82
N ILE A 123 3.38 -2.25 13.72
CA ILE A 123 2.98 -0.96 13.16
C ILE A 123 2.53 -1.12 11.71
N LEU A 124 3.29 -1.83 10.88
CA LEU A 124 2.94 -2.07 9.49
C LEU A 124 1.60 -2.81 9.35
N GLY A 125 1.34 -3.81 10.21
CA GLY A 125 0.05 -4.51 10.24
C GLY A 125 -1.14 -3.60 10.59
N LEU A 126 -0.96 -2.68 11.55
CA LEU A 126 -1.98 -1.68 11.90
C LEU A 126 -2.23 -0.70 10.76
N LEU A 127 -1.16 -0.20 10.14
CA LEU A 127 -1.25 0.70 9.00
C LEU A 127 -1.90 0.03 7.79
N ALA A 128 -1.61 -1.25 7.54
CA ALA A 128 -2.24 -2.03 6.48
C ALA A 128 -3.76 -2.16 6.69
N ALA A 129 -4.21 -2.45 7.92
CA ALA A 129 -5.64 -2.48 8.24
C ALA A 129 -6.31 -1.09 8.05
N ALA A 130 -5.61 -0.01 8.41
CA ALA A 130 -6.11 1.35 8.18
C ALA A 130 -6.15 1.71 6.69
N SER A 131 -5.22 1.23 5.87
CA SER A 131 -5.28 1.38 4.40
C SER A 131 -6.47 0.63 3.80
N MET A 132 -6.82 -0.56 4.31
CA MET A 132 -8.05 -1.25 3.89
C MET A 132 -9.30 -0.42 4.19
N LEU A 133 -9.40 0.16 5.39
CA LEU A 133 -10.48 1.07 5.78
C LEU A 133 -10.58 2.25 4.80
N ALA A 134 -9.47 2.94 4.57
CA ALA A 134 -9.43 4.10 3.68
C ALA A 134 -9.86 3.75 2.26
N ALA A 135 -9.34 2.65 1.72
CA ALA A 135 -9.64 2.19 0.38
C ALA A 135 -11.09 1.70 0.22
N PHE A 136 -11.66 1.03 1.23
CA PHE A 136 -13.07 0.67 1.25
C PHE A 136 -13.95 1.91 1.07
N ILE A 137 -13.74 2.96 1.87
CA ILE A 137 -14.54 4.20 1.80
C ILE A 137 -14.33 4.91 0.46
N ASN A 138 -13.09 4.97 -0.04
CA ASN A 138 -12.78 5.60 -1.32
C ASN A 138 -13.47 4.91 -2.50
N THR A 139 -13.70 3.60 -2.42
CA THR A 139 -14.30 2.78 -3.47
C THR A 139 -15.82 2.70 -3.37
N LEU A 140 -16.37 2.76 -2.15
CA LEU A 140 -17.77 2.55 -1.79
C LEU A 140 -18.73 3.31 -2.69
N PHE A 141 -18.62 4.63 -2.77
CA PHE A 141 -19.52 5.47 -3.56
C PHE A 141 -19.48 5.13 -5.05
N THR A 142 -18.28 4.98 -5.60
CA THR A 142 -18.11 4.69 -7.04
C THR A 142 -18.77 3.36 -7.43
N GLN A 143 -18.68 2.35 -6.57
CA GLN A 143 -19.25 1.03 -6.83
C GLN A 143 -20.79 1.01 -6.67
N THR A 144 -21.33 1.80 -5.76
CA THR A 144 -22.78 1.82 -5.47
C THR A 144 -23.54 2.89 -6.24
N LEU A 145 -22.85 3.75 -7.01
CA LEU A 145 -23.43 4.92 -7.68
C LEU A 145 -24.60 4.54 -8.58
N THR A 146 -24.44 3.55 -9.44
CA THR A 146 -25.51 3.09 -10.37
C THR A 146 -26.77 2.67 -9.63
N TYR A 147 -26.64 1.87 -8.56
CA TYR A 147 -27.79 1.40 -7.77
C TYR A 147 -28.50 2.52 -7.03
N SER A 148 -27.74 3.46 -6.46
CA SER A 148 -28.34 4.64 -5.79
C SER A 148 -29.00 5.59 -6.79
N SER A 149 -28.48 5.69 -8.01
CA SER A 149 -29.07 6.50 -9.07
C SER A 149 -30.39 5.94 -9.58
N GLU A 150 -30.53 4.63 -9.64
CA GLU A 150 -31.79 3.96 -9.96
C GLU A 150 -32.87 4.25 -8.90
N GLU A 151 -32.53 4.18 -7.59
CA GLU A 151 -33.50 4.49 -6.51
C GLU A 151 -33.98 5.94 -6.55
N PHE A 152 -33.08 6.88 -6.88
CA PHE A 152 -33.39 8.32 -6.88
C PHE A 152 -33.76 8.89 -8.25
N ASP A 153 -33.89 8.03 -9.27
CA ASP A 153 -34.21 8.41 -10.67
C ASP A 153 -33.26 9.50 -11.22
N ILE A 154 -31.94 9.28 -11.04
CA ILE A 154 -30.88 10.22 -11.43
C ILE A 154 -30.33 9.84 -12.81
N SER A 155 -30.35 10.82 -13.73
CA SER A 155 -29.75 10.68 -15.06
C SER A 155 -28.23 10.47 -15.03
N SER A 156 -27.65 9.97 -16.13
CA SER A 156 -26.20 9.79 -16.25
C SER A 156 -25.41 11.09 -16.03
N THR A 157 -25.95 12.22 -16.52
CA THR A 157 -25.36 13.54 -16.25
C THR A 157 -25.36 13.87 -14.77
N GLY A 158 -26.46 13.58 -14.05
CA GLY A 158 -26.55 13.76 -12.60
C GLY A 158 -25.55 12.89 -11.81
N GLN A 159 -25.35 11.65 -12.25
CA GLN A 159 -24.32 10.75 -11.70
C GLN A 159 -22.92 11.33 -11.89
N GLY A 160 -22.60 11.80 -13.11
CA GLY A 160 -21.34 12.42 -13.44
C GLY A 160 -21.05 13.66 -12.58
N LEU A 161 -22.07 14.54 -12.40
CA LEU A 161 -21.96 15.72 -11.56
C LEU A 161 -21.74 15.36 -10.09
N GLY A 162 -22.49 14.40 -9.56
CA GLY A 162 -22.32 13.90 -8.19
C GLY A 162 -20.91 13.34 -7.97
N ALA A 163 -20.40 12.55 -8.91
CA ALA A 163 -19.04 12.03 -8.85
C ALA A 163 -17.97 13.13 -8.91
N ALA A 164 -18.19 14.18 -9.70
CA ALA A 164 -17.31 15.35 -9.75
C ALA A 164 -17.28 16.11 -8.41
N VAL A 165 -18.43 16.38 -7.82
CA VAL A 165 -18.54 17.04 -6.50
C VAL A 165 -17.79 16.26 -5.43
N VAL A 166 -17.96 14.94 -5.37
CA VAL A 166 -17.24 14.08 -4.43
C VAL A 166 -15.71 14.13 -4.63
N ARG A 167 -15.23 14.24 -5.88
CA ARG A 167 -13.79 14.40 -6.16
C ARG A 167 -13.25 15.77 -5.71
N TRP A 168 -14.03 16.83 -5.86
CA TRP A 168 -13.64 18.17 -5.44
C TRP A 168 -13.52 18.29 -3.91
N GLY A 169 -14.17 17.41 -3.15
CA GLY A 169 -13.97 17.29 -1.71
C GLY A 169 -12.52 17.15 -1.28
N ILE A 170 -11.59 16.77 -2.18
CA ILE A 170 -10.15 16.66 -1.87
C ILE A 170 -9.57 17.96 -1.28
N ILE A 171 -10.15 19.12 -1.57
CA ILE A 171 -9.74 20.40 -1.00
C ILE A 171 -9.76 20.36 0.53
N ILE A 172 -10.68 19.59 1.13
CA ILE A 172 -10.79 19.39 2.58
C ILE A 172 -9.56 18.66 3.16
N SER A 173 -8.88 17.85 2.36
CA SER A 173 -7.71 17.09 2.82
C SER A 173 -6.51 17.97 3.17
N ILE A 174 -6.36 19.13 2.50
CA ILE A 174 -5.21 20.02 2.69
C ILE A 174 -5.14 20.57 4.12
N PRO A 175 -6.19 21.23 4.67
CA PRO A 175 -6.15 21.74 6.04
C PRO A 175 -6.02 20.62 7.08
N ILE A 176 -6.58 19.43 6.82
CA ILE A 176 -6.46 18.29 7.73
C ILE A 176 -5.02 17.76 7.77
N ALA A 177 -4.37 17.66 6.60
CA ALA A 177 -2.96 17.27 6.54
C ALA A 177 -2.04 18.31 7.22
N MET A 178 -2.34 19.60 7.06
CA MET A 178 -1.63 20.66 7.80
C MET A 178 -1.85 20.56 9.32
N ALA A 179 -3.05 20.18 9.75
CA ALA A 179 -3.31 19.93 11.15
C ALA A 179 -2.52 18.72 11.67
N ALA A 180 -2.36 17.65 10.88
CA ALA A 180 -1.56 16.50 11.25
C ALA A 180 -0.08 16.85 11.45
N ASP A 181 0.47 17.75 10.63
CA ASP A 181 1.84 18.24 10.77
C ASP A 181 2.06 19.08 12.04
N ARG A 182 0.98 19.66 12.63
CA ARG A 182 1.05 20.51 13.84
C ARG A 182 0.72 19.76 15.14
N ILE A 183 -0.32 18.93 15.13
CA ILE A 183 -0.87 18.32 16.36
C ILE A 183 -0.51 16.84 16.52
N GLY A 184 0.19 16.25 15.54
CA GLY A 184 0.65 14.87 15.55
C GLY A 184 -0.17 13.97 14.62
N ARG A 185 0.56 13.09 13.91
CA ARG A 185 -0.02 12.20 12.90
C ARG A 185 -0.93 11.18 13.53
N ARG A 186 -0.51 10.55 14.62
CA ARG A 186 -1.29 9.56 15.36
C ARG A 186 -2.68 10.10 15.74
N ARG A 187 -2.74 11.31 16.31
CA ARG A 187 -4.00 11.91 16.77
C ARG A 187 -4.97 12.14 15.63
N VAL A 188 -4.45 12.66 14.50
CA VAL A 188 -5.29 12.93 13.32
C VAL A 188 -5.73 11.63 12.67
N MET A 189 -4.84 10.65 12.48
CA MET A 189 -5.16 9.34 11.91
C MET A 189 -6.27 8.63 12.71
N ILE A 190 -6.18 8.61 14.04
CA ILE A 190 -7.20 8.01 14.89
C ILE A 190 -8.55 8.73 14.71
N ARG A 191 -8.58 10.06 14.69
CA ARG A 191 -9.81 10.83 14.48
C ARG A 191 -10.42 10.52 13.11
N LEU A 192 -9.61 10.52 12.05
CA LEU A 192 -10.06 10.21 10.69
C LEU A 192 -10.59 8.78 10.59
N ALA A 193 -9.92 7.80 11.23
CA ALA A 193 -10.34 6.41 11.24
C ALA A 193 -11.69 6.20 11.93
N TYR A 194 -12.09 7.07 12.86
CA TYR A 194 -13.44 7.06 13.45
C TYR A 194 -14.43 7.85 12.61
N ILE A 195 -14.09 9.08 12.20
CA ILE A 195 -15.04 10.02 11.58
C ILE A 195 -15.37 9.58 10.14
N ALA A 196 -14.39 9.13 9.35
CA ALA A 196 -14.63 8.81 7.96
C ALA A 196 -15.62 7.65 7.75
N PRO A 197 -15.54 6.50 8.47
CA PRO A 197 -16.55 5.43 8.35
C PRO A 197 -17.94 5.87 8.81
N VAL A 198 -18.02 6.67 9.89
CA VAL A 198 -19.31 7.17 10.39
C VAL A 198 -19.95 8.08 9.36
N ILE A 199 -19.23 9.07 8.82
CA ILE A 199 -19.77 9.97 7.80
C ILE A 199 -20.13 9.20 6.52
N ALA A 200 -19.28 8.28 6.07
CA ALA A 200 -19.59 7.44 4.92
C ALA A 200 -20.86 6.64 5.13
N SER A 201 -21.04 6.02 6.32
CA SER A 201 -22.24 5.22 6.65
C SER A 201 -23.53 6.04 6.71
N LEU A 202 -23.46 7.35 7.00
CA LEU A 202 -24.63 8.23 6.93
C LEU A 202 -25.25 8.28 5.52
N GLY A 203 -24.48 7.94 4.49
CA GLY A 203 -25.01 7.74 3.15
C GLY A 203 -26.12 6.70 3.07
N ALA A 204 -26.13 5.68 3.96
CA ALA A 204 -27.23 4.71 4.06
C ALA A 204 -28.58 5.33 4.44
N LEU A 205 -28.55 6.46 5.15
CA LEU A 205 -29.74 7.17 5.61
C LEU A 205 -30.14 8.32 4.68
N ALA A 206 -29.46 8.49 3.54
CA ALA A 206 -29.72 9.60 2.63
C ALA A 206 -31.15 9.54 2.07
N PRO A 207 -31.95 10.60 2.25
CA PRO A 207 -33.32 10.68 1.73
C PRO A 207 -33.37 11.04 0.23
N ASN A 208 -32.28 11.55 -0.31
CA ASN A 208 -32.12 11.92 -1.72
C ASN A 208 -30.65 11.87 -2.15
N PHE A 209 -30.44 11.92 -3.46
CA PHE A 209 -29.10 11.84 -4.06
C PHE A 209 -28.17 12.98 -3.61
N GLY A 210 -28.69 14.19 -3.41
CA GLY A 210 -27.88 15.33 -2.98
C GLY A 210 -27.28 15.13 -1.58
N VAL A 211 -28.03 14.58 -0.63
CA VAL A 211 -27.54 14.24 0.71
C VAL A 211 -26.52 13.09 0.64
N LEU A 212 -26.75 12.08 -0.20
CA LEU A 212 -25.77 11.02 -0.44
C LEU A 212 -24.45 11.60 -0.95
N VAL A 213 -24.49 12.42 -2.00
CA VAL A 213 -23.30 13.10 -2.55
C VAL A 213 -22.61 13.95 -1.48
N GLY A 214 -23.38 14.70 -0.69
CA GLY A 214 -22.86 15.55 0.39
C GLY A 214 -22.09 14.74 1.45
N THR A 215 -22.64 13.62 1.92
CA THR A 215 -21.95 12.74 2.89
C THR A 215 -20.66 12.18 2.32
N GLN A 216 -20.65 11.80 1.03
CA GLN A 216 -19.46 11.23 0.39
C GLN A 216 -18.44 12.32 0.03
N ALA A 217 -18.87 13.55 -0.30
CA ALA A 217 -17.98 14.69 -0.52
C ALA A 217 -17.19 15.09 0.74
N ILE A 218 -17.66 14.68 1.92
CA ILE A 218 -16.94 14.85 3.19
C ILE A 218 -16.20 13.55 3.58
N GLY A 219 -16.85 12.40 3.54
CA GLY A 219 -16.30 11.13 4.01
C GLY A 219 -15.10 10.66 3.20
N ARG A 220 -15.16 10.77 1.87
CA ARG A 220 -14.07 10.33 0.97
C ARG A 220 -12.77 11.12 1.15
N PRO A 221 -12.75 12.47 1.22
CA PRO A 221 -11.53 13.22 1.49
C PRO A 221 -10.90 12.90 2.85
N LEU A 222 -11.70 12.59 3.87
CA LEU A 222 -11.19 12.14 5.17
C LEU A 222 -10.45 10.80 5.04
N ALA A 223 -11.00 9.86 4.28
CA ALA A 223 -10.37 8.58 4.01
C ALA A 223 -9.10 8.75 3.14
N LEU A 224 -9.11 9.63 2.13
CA LEU A 224 -7.92 9.95 1.33
C LEU A 224 -6.82 10.57 2.20
N THR A 225 -7.17 11.48 3.11
CA THR A 225 -6.19 12.07 4.04
C THR A 225 -5.62 11.01 4.99
N LEU A 226 -6.46 10.10 5.47
CA LEU A 226 -6.00 8.98 6.29
C LEU A 226 -4.96 8.14 5.53
N ASP A 227 -5.23 7.78 4.28
CA ASP A 227 -4.31 6.99 3.45
C ASP A 227 -2.97 7.71 3.20
N LEU A 228 -3.02 9.03 2.94
CA LEU A 228 -1.81 9.85 2.82
C LEU A 228 -0.97 9.83 4.10
N LEU A 229 -1.60 9.99 5.27
CA LEU A 229 -0.91 9.96 6.56
C LEU A 229 -0.34 8.58 6.89
N ILE A 230 -1.01 7.50 6.46
CA ILE A 230 -0.53 6.12 6.59
C ILE A 230 0.79 5.94 5.85
N ILE A 231 0.86 6.38 4.59
CA ILE A 231 2.09 6.28 3.77
C ILE A 231 3.23 7.08 4.39
N VAL A 232 2.94 8.29 4.86
CA VAL A 232 3.94 9.14 5.53
C VAL A 232 4.45 8.48 6.82
N THR A 233 3.54 7.94 7.64
CA THR A 233 3.89 7.25 8.90
C THR A 233 4.74 6.01 8.61
N ALA A 234 4.41 5.22 7.59
CA ALA A 234 5.21 4.07 7.20
C ALA A 234 6.63 4.47 6.76
N ALA A 235 6.78 5.56 6.00
CA ALA A 235 8.10 6.05 5.60
C ALA A 235 8.95 6.55 6.80
N GLU A 236 8.30 7.02 7.87
CA GLU A 236 8.96 7.49 9.09
C GLU A 236 9.38 6.36 10.04
N GLU A 237 8.55 5.33 10.18
CA GLU A 237 8.76 4.23 11.13
C GLU A 237 9.56 3.07 10.55
N MET A 238 9.63 2.91 9.22
CA MET A 238 10.35 1.81 8.59
C MET A 238 11.82 2.14 8.34
N PRO A 239 12.72 1.14 8.47
CA PRO A 239 14.12 1.26 8.10
C PRO A 239 14.29 1.71 6.65
N ARG A 240 15.38 2.44 6.35
CA ARG A 240 15.68 2.98 5.01
C ARG A 240 15.52 1.96 3.88
N ASN A 241 15.93 0.72 4.12
CA ASN A 241 15.93 -0.35 3.13
C ASN A 241 14.62 -1.16 3.12
N ALA A 242 13.56 -0.74 3.86
CA ALA A 242 12.27 -1.40 3.90
C ALA A 242 11.08 -0.45 3.65
N ARG A 243 11.33 0.83 3.31
CA ARG A 243 10.26 1.84 3.12
C ARG A 243 9.40 1.54 1.91
N ALA A 244 10.03 1.27 0.75
CA ALA A 244 9.29 0.97 -0.47
C ALA A 244 8.54 -0.36 -0.35
N TYR A 245 9.13 -1.35 0.33
CA TYR A 245 8.46 -2.60 0.67
C TYR A 245 7.21 -2.34 1.55
N ALA A 246 7.32 -1.51 2.59
CA ALA A 246 6.18 -1.18 3.43
C ALA A 246 5.06 -0.51 2.64
N VAL A 247 5.38 0.46 1.76
CA VAL A 247 4.40 1.10 0.87
C VAL A 247 3.73 0.09 -0.06
N SER A 248 4.46 -0.92 -0.55
CA SER A 248 3.87 -1.99 -1.37
C SER A 248 2.85 -2.83 -0.59
N ILE A 249 3.14 -3.16 0.67
CA ILE A 249 2.20 -3.87 1.55
C ILE A 249 0.95 -3.03 1.81
N LEU A 250 1.10 -1.72 2.05
CA LEU A 250 -0.03 -0.81 2.22
C LEU A 250 -0.89 -0.73 0.96
N ALA A 251 -0.27 -0.65 -0.23
CA ALA A 251 -1.00 -0.64 -1.50
C ALA A 251 -1.78 -1.93 -1.74
N MET A 252 -1.19 -3.09 -1.38
CA MET A 252 -1.90 -4.38 -1.43
C MET A 252 -3.09 -4.41 -0.47
N ALA A 253 -2.90 -3.92 0.76
CA ALA A 253 -3.98 -3.81 1.74
C ALA A 253 -5.09 -2.89 1.26
N SER A 254 -4.75 -1.75 0.63
CA SER A 254 -5.73 -0.86 -0.03
C SER A 254 -6.52 -1.62 -1.11
N GLY A 255 -5.84 -2.41 -1.94
CA GLY A 255 -6.50 -3.27 -2.94
C GLY A 255 -7.50 -4.26 -2.30
N LEU A 256 -7.13 -4.88 -1.17
CA LEU A 256 -8.05 -5.75 -0.42
C LEU A 256 -9.25 -4.97 0.14
N GLY A 257 -9.04 -3.76 0.66
CA GLY A 257 -10.12 -2.90 1.15
C GLY A 257 -11.11 -2.51 0.04
N ALA A 258 -10.60 -2.14 -1.13
CA ALA A 258 -11.42 -1.90 -2.32
C ALA A 258 -12.16 -3.19 -2.75
N GLY A 259 -11.49 -4.34 -2.69
CA GLY A 259 -12.08 -5.66 -2.96
C GLY A 259 -13.24 -6.00 -2.03
N VAL A 260 -13.18 -5.62 -0.75
CA VAL A 260 -14.31 -5.80 0.19
C VAL A 260 -15.53 -4.99 -0.25
N ALA A 261 -15.34 -3.74 -0.75
CA ALA A 261 -16.45 -2.94 -1.27
C ALA A 261 -17.10 -3.59 -2.51
N VAL A 262 -16.27 -4.13 -3.42
CA VAL A 262 -16.77 -4.86 -4.60
C VAL A 262 -17.47 -6.17 -4.20
N ALA A 263 -16.92 -6.94 -3.25
CA ALA A 263 -17.52 -8.18 -2.75
C ALA A 263 -18.85 -7.95 -2.02
N ALA A 264 -19.09 -6.74 -1.52
CA ALA A 264 -20.36 -6.37 -0.89
C ALA A 264 -21.46 -5.97 -1.91
N LEU A 265 -21.14 -5.75 -3.20
CA LEU A 265 -22.11 -5.33 -4.22
C LEU A 265 -23.31 -6.27 -4.42
N PRO A 266 -23.23 -7.59 -4.25
CA PRO A 266 -24.41 -8.44 -4.30
C PRO A 266 -25.54 -8.00 -3.36
N LEU A 267 -25.19 -7.36 -2.23
CA LEU A 267 -26.18 -6.78 -1.31
C LEU A 267 -26.98 -5.64 -1.96
N ALA A 268 -26.35 -4.86 -2.86
CA ALA A 268 -27.01 -3.80 -3.58
C ALA A 268 -28.07 -4.32 -4.58
N GLY A 269 -27.91 -5.55 -5.08
CA GLY A 269 -28.87 -6.21 -5.96
C GLY A 269 -30.07 -6.87 -5.28
N LEU A 270 -30.11 -6.93 -3.93
CA LEU A 270 -31.19 -7.58 -3.20
C LEU A 270 -32.52 -6.81 -3.26
N ALA A 271 -32.47 -5.49 -3.32
CA ALA A 271 -33.63 -4.60 -3.40
C ALA A 271 -33.17 -3.23 -3.92
N THR A 272 -34.10 -2.36 -4.32
CA THR A 272 -33.81 -0.98 -4.77
C THR A 272 -33.02 -0.18 -3.74
N TRP A 273 -33.27 -0.43 -2.44
CA TRP A 273 -32.54 0.17 -1.31
C TRP A 273 -31.31 -0.65 -0.87
N GLY A 274 -31.02 -1.81 -1.49
CA GLY A 274 -29.98 -2.74 -1.05
C GLY A 274 -28.58 -2.13 -0.99
N TRP A 275 -28.26 -1.12 -1.81
CA TRP A 275 -27.00 -0.39 -1.80
C TRP A 275 -26.71 0.28 -0.44
N ARG A 276 -27.75 0.62 0.35
CA ARG A 276 -27.61 1.19 1.70
C ARG A 276 -26.91 0.24 2.65
N LEU A 277 -27.11 -1.08 2.50
CA LEU A 277 -26.43 -2.09 3.31
C LEU A 277 -24.90 -2.05 3.12
N VAL A 278 -24.45 -1.76 1.91
CA VAL A 278 -23.01 -1.65 1.63
C VAL A 278 -22.39 -0.48 2.40
N PHE A 279 -23.14 0.64 2.56
CA PHE A 279 -22.71 1.78 3.38
C PHE A 279 -22.65 1.45 4.86
N VAL A 280 -23.59 0.63 5.37
CA VAL A 280 -23.59 0.19 6.78
C VAL A 280 -22.34 -0.63 7.11
N ILE A 281 -21.81 -1.41 6.16
CA ILE A 281 -20.55 -2.16 6.35
C ILE A 281 -19.37 -1.24 6.73
N ALA A 282 -19.41 0.05 6.35
CA ALA A 282 -18.40 1.01 6.76
C ALA A 282 -18.21 1.08 8.29
N LEU A 283 -19.25 0.81 9.08
CA LEU A 283 -19.19 0.81 10.55
C LEU A 283 -18.32 -0.33 11.11
N VAL A 284 -18.17 -1.42 10.40
CA VAL A 284 -17.30 -2.53 10.83
C VAL A 284 -15.84 -2.06 10.97
N TRP A 285 -15.43 -1.09 10.16
CA TRP A 285 -14.08 -0.54 10.21
C TRP A 285 -13.77 0.27 11.48
N LEU A 286 -14.78 0.59 12.31
CA LEU A 286 -14.58 1.18 13.64
C LEU A 286 -13.77 0.25 14.56
N LEU A 287 -13.78 -1.06 14.31
CA LEU A 287 -12.91 -2.02 15.00
C LEU A 287 -11.43 -1.73 14.72
N VAL A 288 -11.10 -1.37 13.49
CA VAL A 288 -9.73 -0.95 13.11
C VAL A 288 -9.38 0.37 13.79
N ALA A 289 -10.30 1.34 13.79
CA ALA A 289 -10.10 2.63 14.47
C ALA A 289 -9.84 2.45 15.98
N ARG A 290 -10.57 1.56 16.64
CA ARG A 290 -10.35 1.19 18.04
C ARG A 290 -8.96 0.60 18.25
N HIS A 291 -8.53 -0.31 17.40
CA HIS A 291 -7.21 -0.94 17.49
C HIS A 291 -6.08 0.06 17.24
N LEU A 292 -6.23 0.97 16.26
CA LEU A 292 -5.30 2.08 16.05
C LEU A 292 -5.14 2.94 17.31
N ARG A 293 -6.26 3.30 17.97
CA ARG A 293 -6.24 4.10 19.18
C ARG A 293 -5.43 3.46 20.30
N THR A 294 -5.53 2.14 20.48
CA THR A 294 -4.89 1.41 21.59
C THR A 294 -3.43 1.03 21.31
N SER A 295 -3.04 0.86 20.04
CA SER A 295 -1.79 0.18 19.69
C SER A 295 -0.86 0.98 18.79
N LEU A 296 -1.32 2.07 18.13
CA LEU A 296 -0.47 2.90 17.29
C LEU A 296 0.32 3.90 18.16
N PRO A 297 1.67 3.90 18.15
CA PRO A 297 2.48 4.93 18.79
C PRO A 297 2.47 6.24 17.98
N GLU A 298 2.90 7.36 18.57
CA GLU A 298 3.27 8.55 17.78
C GLU A 298 4.61 8.31 17.08
N THR A 299 4.81 8.91 15.90
CA THR A 299 6.04 8.70 15.15
C THR A 299 7.23 9.31 15.88
N ARG A 300 8.33 8.55 15.97
CA ARG A 300 9.56 9.00 16.65
C ARG A 300 10.08 10.30 16.05
N ARG A 301 10.06 10.41 14.72
CA ARG A 301 10.52 11.58 13.98
C ARG A 301 9.66 12.82 14.22
N PHE A 302 8.35 12.67 14.45
CA PHE A 302 7.49 13.78 14.82
C PHE A 302 7.83 14.30 16.22
N ILE A 303 8.11 13.41 17.19
CA ILE A 303 8.50 13.78 18.54
C ILE A 303 9.81 14.56 18.50
N THR A 304 10.82 14.07 17.79
CA THR A 304 12.12 14.73 17.64
C THR A 304 12.00 16.10 16.94
N ALA A 305 11.11 16.23 15.93
CA ALA A 305 10.87 17.49 15.24
C ALA A 305 10.16 18.55 16.10
N LEU A 306 9.40 18.13 17.14
CA LEU A 306 8.82 19.04 18.14
C LEU A 306 9.85 19.56 19.14
N GLU A 307 10.81 18.71 19.52
CA GLU A 307 11.88 19.07 20.45
C GLU A 307 12.84 20.10 19.83
N ASN A 308 13.00 20.07 18.50
CA ASN A 308 13.87 20.98 17.75
C ASN A 308 13.07 21.70 16.64
N PRO A 309 12.30 22.75 16.96
CA PRO A 309 11.49 23.46 15.99
C PRO A 309 12.34 24.40 15.14
N HIS A 310 13.09 23.86 14.20
CA HIS A 310 13.71 24.66 13.16
C HIS A 310 12.67 24.93 12.07
N ALA A 311 12.47 26.20 11.72
CA ALA A 311 11.55 26.59 10.68
C ALA A 311 12.00 26.03 9.31
N SER A 312 11.53 24.85 8.95
CA SER A 312 11.85 24.24 7.65
C SER A 312 11.23 25.09 6.53
N LYS A 313 12.05 25.53 5.57
CA LYS A 313 11.54 26.24 4.39
C LYS A 313 10.82 25.24 3.48
N ILE A 314 9.69 25.67 2.88
CA ILE A 314 9.00 24.91 1.86
C ILE A 314 9.87 24.93 0.59
N GLN A 315 10.23 23.76 0.10
CA GLN A 315 10.97 23.62 -1.15
C GLN A 315 9.95 23.54 -2.31
N PHE A 316 9.52 24.70 -2.78
CA PHE A 316 8.52 24.81 -3.85
C PHE A 316 8.93 24.07 -5.12
N ASP A 317 10.22 24.10 -5.49
CA ASP A 317 10.74 23.42 -6.67
C ASP A 317 10.52 21.91 -6.62
N ARG A 318 10.73 21.28 -5.44
CA ARG A 318 10.47 19.85 -5.26
C ARG A 318 8.97 19.54 -5.29
N ILE A 319 8.13 20.40 -4.70
CA ILE A 319 6.67 20.24 -4.77
C ILE A 319 6.21 20.35 -6.21
N ALA A 320 6.63 21.38 -6.93
CA ALA A 320 6.27 21.61 -8.32
C ALA A 320 6.68 20.44 -9.21
N LEU A 321 7.91 19.92 -9.04
CA LEU A 321 8.41 18.78 -9.78
C LEU A 321 7.55 17.54 -9.55
N ILE A 322 7.29 17.15 -8.29
CA ILE A 322 6.56 15.92 -7.98
C ILE A 322 5.08 16.08 -8.30
N ALA A 323 4.49 17.24 -8.06
CA ALA A 323 3.11 17.55 -8.42
C ALA A 323 2.89 17.52 -9.95
N SER A 324 3.83 18.05 -10.73
CA SER A 324 3.79 17.98 -12.19
C SER A 324 3.87 16.55 -12.70
N VAL A 325 4.76 15.74 -12.15
CA VAL A 325 4.88 14.30 -12.46
C VAL A 325 3.58 13.57 -12.12
N ALA A 326 2.99 13.84 -10.96
CA ALA A 326 1.72 13.25 -10.55
C ALA A 326 0.55 13.69 -11.44
N PHE A 327 0.51 14.96 -11.83
CA PHE A 327 -0.48 15.51 -12.76
C PHE A 327 -0.38 14.87 -14.15
N ILE A 328 0.80 14.91 -14.75
CA ILE A 328 1.07 14.42 -16.10
C ILE A 328 0.83 12.89 -16.17
N GLY A 329 1.33 12.14 -15.18
CA GLY A 329 1.12 10.69 -15.13
C GLY A 329 -0.35 10.29 -15.02
N ASN A 330 -1.14 11.05 -14.26
CA ASN A 330 -2.54 10.71 -14.03
C ASN A 330 -3.48 11.11 -15.18
N LEU A 331 -3.05 11.99 -16.10
CA LEU A 331 -3.75 12.24 -17.37
C LEU A 331 -4.03 10.91 -18.10
N PHE A 332 -3.05 10.03 -18.14
CA PHE A 332 -3.16 8.72 -18.77
C PHE A 332 -3.84 7.70 -17.86
N VAL A 333 -3.36 7.56 -16.62
CA VAL A 333 -3.77 6.46 -15.73
C VAL A 333 -5.27 6.50 -15.43
N ALA A 334 -5.83 7.67 -15.14
CA ALA A 334 -7.26 7.81 -14.86
C ALA A 334 -8.09 7.49 -16.11
N THR A 335 -7.67 7.98 -17.27
CA THR A 335 -8.36 7.79 -18.55
C THR A 335 -8.33 6.32 -18.98
N ALA A 336 -7.16 5.68 -18.95
CA ALA A 336 -7.02 4.27 -19.28
C ALA A 336 -7.87 3.38 -18.36
N SER A 337 -7.91 3.68 -17.05
CA SER A 337 -8.70 2.91 -16.08
C SER A 337 -10.21 2.94 -16.33
N ILE A 338 -10.76 4.08 -16.76
CA ILE A 338 -12.21 4.22 -17.00
C ILE A 338 -12.58 3.70 -18.37
N PHE A 339 -11.89 4.14 -19.41
CA PHE A 339 -12.20 3.75 -20.78
C PHE A 339 -11.83 2.30 -21.11
N GLN A 340 -11.07 1.60 -20.27
CA GLN A 340 -10.80 0.18 -20.43
C GLN A 340 -12.10 -0.65 -20.45
N ASN A 341 -13.02 -0.39 -19.52
CA ASN A 341 -14.27 -1.13 -19.43
C ASN A 341 -15.18 -0.84 -20.64
N GLU A 342 -15.25 0.42 -21.05
CA GLU A 342 -16.01 0.85 -22.22
C GLU A 342 -15.44 0.25 -23.50
N TYR A 343 -14.12 0.29 -23.70
CA TYR A 343 -13.44 -0.37 -24.81
C TYR A 343 -13.72 -1.88 -24.87
N LEU A 344 -13.65 -2.57 -23.74
CA LEU A 344 -13.91 -4.01 -23.68
C LEU A 344 -15.38 -4.32 -24.03
N LYS A 345 -16.32 -3.48 -23.60
CA LYS A 345 -17.75 -3.64 -23.89
C LYS A 345 -18.08 -3.31 -25.35
N GLU A 346 -17.71 -2.11 -25.81
CA GLU A 346 -18.18 -1.56 -27.08
C GLU A 346 -17.36 -2.03 -28.28
N VAL A 347 -16.03 -2.14 -28.13
CA VAL A 347 -15.15 -2.53 -29.24
C VAL A 347 -14.93 -4.04 -29.26
N ARG A 348 -14.85 -4.70 -28.11
CA ARG A 348 -14.56 -6.14 -28.02
C ARG A 348 -15.81 -6.99 -27.78
N GLY A 349 -16.94 -6.37 -27.47
CA GLY A 349 -18.22 -7.08 -27.25
C GLY A 349 -18.19 -7.95 -25.97
N PHE A 350 -17.35 -7.63 -24.99
CA PHE A 350 -17.24 -8.44 -23.77
C PHE A 350 -18.46 -8.23 -22.88
N PRO A 351 -19.14 -9.31 -22.46
CA PRO A 351 -20.15 -9.23 -21.43
C PRO A 351 -19.52 -8.87 -20.08
N ALA A 352 -20.32 -8.34 -19.14
CA ALA A 352 -19.85 -7.82 -17.86
C ALA A 352 -18.98 -8.81 -17.05
N TRP A 353 -19.29 -10.11 -17.10
CA TRP A 353 -18.49 -11.13 -16.42
C TRP A 353 -17.08 -11.29 -17.02
N GLN A 354 -16.93 -11.16 -18.33
CA GLN A 354 -15.61 -11.20 -18.97
C GLN A 354 -14.79 -9.95 -18.65
N ILE A 355 -15.43 -8.78 -18.55
CA ILE A 355 -14.78 -7.52 -18.11
C ILE A 355 -14.29 -7.68 -16.68
N ALA A 356 -15.12 -8.21 -15.78
CA ALA A 356 -14.73 -8.49 -14.40
C ALA A 356 -13.57 -9.50 -14.32
N LEU A 357 -13.62 -10.56 -15.13
CA LEU A 357 -12.55 -11.55 -15.23
C LEU A 357 -11.26 -10.92 -15.73
N PHE A 358 -11.34 -10.10 -16.80
CA PHE A 358 -10.19 -9.38 -17.34
C PHE A 358 -9.53 -8.51 -16.30
N THR A 359 -10.30 -7.67 -15.61
CA THR A 359 -9.81 -6.78 -14.56
C THR A 359 -9.17 -7.57 -13.41
N THR A 360 -9.79 -8.67 -12.98
CA THR A 360 -9.28 -9.50 -11.89
C THR A 360 -7.98 -10.20 -12.28
N LEU A 361 -7.94 -10.84 -13.46
CA LEU A 361 -6.76 -11.59 -13.91
C LEU A 361 -5.56 -10.68 -14.23
N THR A 362 -5.78 -9.41 -14.58
CA THR A 362 -4.72 -8.43 -14.76
C THR A 362 -4.28 -7.80 -13.44
N ALA A 363 -5.16 -7.68 -12.45
CA ALA A 363 -4.85 -7.09 -11.13
C ALA A 363 -4.10 -8.06 -10.20
N ILE A 364 -4.40 -9.37 -10.24
CA ILE A 364 -3.74 -10.36 -9.36
C ILE A 364 -2.21 -10.38 -9.57
N PRO A 365 -1.67 -10.50 -10.81
CA PRO A 365 -0.22 -10.44 -11.04
C PRO A 365 0.40 -9.09 -10.64
N ALA A 366 -0.35 -8.00 -10.80
CA ALA A 366 0.10 -6.67 -10.36
C ALA A 366 0.35 -6.60 -8.85
N SER A 367 -0.39 -7.34 -8.03
CA SER A 367 -0.16 -7.45 -6.60
C SER A 367 1.22 -8.05 -6.26
N VAL A 368 1.66 -9.06 -7.03
CA VAL A 368 3.03 -9.60 -6.93
C VAL A 368 4.05 -8.55 -7.40
N GLY A 369 3.73 -7.82 -8.47
CA GLY A 369 4.52 -6.69 -8.96
C GLY A 369 4.76 -5.63 -7.88
N LEU A 370 3.76 -5.29 -7.07
CA LEU A 370 3.92 -4.34 -5.95
C LEU A 370 4.95 -4.82 -4.92
N ILE A 371 4.90 -6.09 -4.50
CA ILE A 371 5.86 -6.63 -3.52
C ILE A 371 7.28 -6.64 -4.10
N LEU A 372 7.42 -7.17 -5.31
CA LEU A 372 8.73 -7.25 -5.98
C LEU A 372 9.28 -5.84 -6.23
N GLY A 373 8.43 -4.91 -6.65
CA GLY A 373 8.78 -3.52 -6.89
C GLY A 373 9.31 -2.83 -5.63
N GLY A 374 8.65 -3.02 -4.48
CA GLY A 374 9.12 -2.50 -3.21
C GLY A 374 10.50 -3.04 -2.82
N ARG A 375 10.70 -4.35 -2.98
CA ARG A 375 12.01 -4.98 -2.69
C ARG A 375 13.11 -4.54 -3.65
N ILE A 376 12.82 -4.50 -4.94
CA ILE A 376 13.81 -4.11 -5.96
C ILE A 376 14.17 -2.63 -5.79
N ALA A 377 13.19 -1.77 -5.53
CA ALA A 377 13.39 -0.34 -5.28
C ALA A 377 14.31 -0.08 -4.08
N ASP A 378 14.12 -0.81 -2.99
CA ASP A 378 14.95 -0.66 -1.78
C ASP A 378 16.32 -1.36 -1.92
N ALA A 379 16.45 -2.40 -2.78
CA ALA A 379 17.70 -3.16 -2.94
C ALA A 379 18.62 -2.62 -4.06
N ARG A 380 18.06 -2.14 -5.18
CA ARG A 380 18.80 -1.79 -6.40
C ARG A 380 18.68 -0.34 -6.83
N GLY A 381 17.81 0.44 -6.15
CA GLY A 381 17.58 1.85 -6.46
C GLY A 381 16.19 2.11 -7.02
N ARG A 382 15.66 3.27 -6.67
CA ARG A 382 14.28 3.69 -6.96
C ARG A 382 14.16 4.40 -8.28
N ARG A 383 15.14 5.26 -8.59
CA ARG A 383 15.15 6.11 -9.79
C ARG A 383 15.12 5.29 -11.07
N MET A 384 16.06 4.36 -11.21
CA MET A 384 16.18 3.53 -12.43
C MET A 384 14.97 2.61 -12.60
N LEU A 385 14.47 2.03 -11.50
CA LEU A 385 13.29 1.17 -11.54
C LEU A 385 12.06 1.95 -12.05
N ALA A 386 11.77 3.10 -11.48
CA ALA A 386 10.62 3.91 -11.89
C ALA A 386 10.78 4.44 -13.32
N ALA A 387 11.96 4.98 -13.67
CA ALA A 387 12.24 5.55 -14.99
C ALA A 387 12.12 4.52 -16.13
N SER A 388 12.41 3.24 -15.89
CA SER A 388 12.29 2.18 -16.89
C SER A 388 10.90 1.53 -16.91
N MET A 389 10.34 1.19 -15.74
CA MET A 389 9.10 0.41 -15.67
C MET A 389 7.85 1.22 -16.05
N ILE A 390 7.81 2.53 -15.76
CA ILE A 390 6.67 3.38 -16.12
C ILE A 390 6.49 3.47 -17.64
N PRO A 391 7.50 3.84 -18.44
CA PRO A 391 7.35 3.90 -19.90
C PRO A 391 7.02 2.55 -20.52
N ILE A 392 7.74 1.49 -20.16
CA ILE A 392 7.54 0.15 -20.73
C ILE A 392 6.14 -0.37 -20.38
N GLY A 393 5.73 -0.25 -19.10
CA GLY A 393 4.40 -0.67 -18.66
C GLY A 393 3.30 0.12 -19.34
N THR A 394 3.47 1.44 -19.53
CA THR A 394 2.52 2.29 -20.27
C THR A 394 2.41 1.86 -21.73
N ALA A 395 3.51 1.60 -22.41
CA ALA A 395 3.50 1.14 -23.81
C ALA A 395 2.72 -0.19 -23.94
N LEU A 396 2.89 -1.12 -22.99
CA LEU A 396 2.13 -2.37 -22.98
C LEU A 396 0.64 -2.13 -22.72
N VAL A 397 0.28 -1.22 -21.82
CA VAL A 397 -1.13 -0.85 -21.59
C VAL A 397 -1.73 -0.23 -22.86
N VAL A 398 -1.04 0.68 -23.55
CA VAL A 398 -1.49 1.24 -24.83
C VAL A 398 -1.69 0.14 -25.87
N THR A 399 -0.75 -0.80 -25.96
CA THR A 399 -0.85 -1.95 -26.87
C THR A 399 -2.13 -2.76 -26.62
N SER A 400 -2.58 -2.91 -25.35
CA SER A 400 -3.81 -3.63 -25.03
C SER A 400 -5.08 -3.00 -25.61
N PHE A 401 -5.08 -1.70 -25.91
CA PHE A 401 -6.18 -1.02 -26.59
C PHE A 401 -6.13 -1.13 -28.13
N SER A 402 -5.05 -1.68 -28.66
CA SER A 402 -4.84 -1.78 -30.11
C SER A 402 -4.90 -3.22 -30.63
N VAL A 403 -4.47 -4.20 -29.84
CA VAL A 403 -4.46 -5.62 -30.19
C VAL A 403 -5.67 -6.36 -29.63
N GLY A 404 -5.96 -7.56 -30.19
CA GLY A 404 -7.07 -8.42 -29.72
C GLY A 404 -6.58 -9.77 -29.21
N GLY A 405 -7.55 -10.60 -28.76
CA GLY A 405 -7.29 -11.97 -28.33
C GLY A 405 -6.29 -12.07 -27.17
N PHE A 406 -5.46 -13.10 -27.19
CA PHE A 406 -4.48 -13.36 -26.12
C PHE A 406 -3.46 -12.21 -25.96
N GLY A 407 -3.09 -11.54 -27.07
CA GLY A 407 -2.15 -10.41 -27.03
C GLY A 407 -2.66 -9.25 -26.17
N MET A 408 -3.96 -8.97 -26.18
CA MET A 408 -4.60 -7.95 -25.34
C MET A 408 -4.48 -8.31 -23.85
N TRP A 409 -4.78 -9.55 -23.48
CA TRP A 409 -4.68 -10.02 -22.09
C TRP A 409 -3.25 -9.96 -21.58
N LEU A 410 -2.31 -10.43 -22.39
CA LEU A 410 -0.89 -10.46 -22.04
C LEU A 410 -0.33 -9.06 -21.87
N SER A 411 -0.60 -8.16 -22.84
CA SER A 411 -0.08 -6.79 -22.78
C SER A 411 -0.70 -5.99 -21.63
N ALA A 412 -2.00 -6.14 -21.37
CA ALA A 412 -2.64 -5.50 -20.22
C ALA A 412 -2.09 -6.04 -18.89
N GLY A 413 -1.97 -7.36 -18.75
CA GLY A 413 -1.44 -7.98 -17.54
C GLY A 413 0.02 -7.62 -17.26
N MET A 414 0.90 -7.75 -18.26
CA MET A 414 2.30 -7.36 -18.12
C MET A 414 2.47 -5.86 -17.87
N GLY A 415 1.70 -5.01 -18.59
CA GLY A 415 1.69 -3.56 -18.38
C GLY A 415 1.31 -3.21 -16.94
N SER A 416 0.26 -3.83 -16.41
CA SER A 416 -0.18 -3.65 -15.02
C SER A 416 0.90 -4.07 -14.02
N VAL A 417 1.59 -5.20 -14.25
CA VAL A 417 2.70 -5.67 -13.40
C VAL A 417 3.86 -4.67 -13.40
N LEU A 418 4.28 -4.16 -14.57
CA LEU A 418 5.41 -3.23 -14.66
C LEU A 418 5.09 -1.87 -14.02
N ILE A 419 3.87 -1.35 -14.20
CA ILE A 419 3.43 -0.13 -13.51
C ILE A 419 3.38 -0.37 -12.00
N ALA A 420 2.90 -1.54 -11.56
CA ALA A 420 2.87 -1.91 -10.16
C ALA A 420 4.28 -2.03 -9.54
N LEU A 421 5.28 -2.52 -10.30
CA LEU A 421 6.68 -2.53 -9.88
C LEU A 421 7.23 -1.12 -9.59
N ALA A 422 6.83 -0.12 -10.39
CA ALA A 422 7.29 1.26 -10.21
C ALA A 422 6.57 2.01 -9.08
N TYR A 423 5.35 1.59 -8.73
CA TYR A 423 4.48 2.31 -7.80
C TYR A 423 5.10 2.55 -6.42
N PRO A 424 5.70 1.56 -5.73
CA PRO A 424 6.28 1.77 -4.40
C PRO A 424 7.42 2.80 -4.40
N ALA A 425 8.28 2.78 -5.43
CA ALA A 425 9.36 3.74 -5.60
C ALA A 425 8.81 5.18 -5.70
N MET A 426 7.81 5.39 -6.55
CA MET A 426 7.19 6.71 -6.76
C MET A 426 6.40 7.20 -5.54
N ALA A 427 5.76 6.28 -4.80
CA ALA A 427 5.00 6.62 -3.60
C ALA A 427 5.93 7.07 -2.45
N VAL A 428 7.08 6.43 -2.29
CA VAL A 428 8.07 6.77 -1.25
C VAL A 428 8.69 8.15 -1.49
N TYR A 429 8.96 8.56 -2.73
CA TYR A 429 9.48 9.90 -3.03
C TYR A 429 8.58 11.02 -2.49
N ARG A 430 7.25 10.81 -2.46
CA ARG A 430 6.30 11.80 -1.91
C ARG A 430 6.49 12.04 -0.41
N ALA A 431 7.03 11.06 0.31
CA ALA A 431 7.29 11.16 1.74
C ALA A 431 8.74 11.55 2.05
N GLU A 432 9.72 11.04 1.30
CA GLU A 432 11.14 11.22 1.61
C GLU A 432 11.71 12.56 1.18
N LEU A 433 11.24 13.14 0.07
CA LEU A 433 11.78 14.38 -0.47
C LEU A 433 11.34 15.65 0.30
N PHE A 434 10.56 15.49 1.38
CA PHE A 434 10.09 16.62 2.18
C PHE A 434 10.44 16.47 3.65
N PRO A 435 10.81 17.60 4.33
CA PRO A 435 11.03 17.62 5.77
C PRO A 435 9.80 17.13 6.55
N THR A 436 10.04 16.48 7.68
CA THR A 436 9.01 15.84 8.51
C THR A 436 7.82 16.76 8.81
N GLN A 437 8.06 18.03 9.12
CA GLN A 437 7.01 19.01 9.44
C GLN A 437 6.12 19.43 8.24
N ARG A 438 6.53 19.14 7.01
CA ARG A 438 5.85 19.60 5.78
C ARG A 438 5.34 18.46 4.90
N ARG A 439 5.62 17.20 5.25
CA ARG A 439 5.27 16.01 4.44
C ARG A 439 3.77 15.88 4.16
N GLY A 440 2.94 16.06 5.18
CA GLY A 440 1.49 15.95 5.02
C GLY A 440 0.94 16.98 4.04
N ARG A 441 1.40 18.24 4.14
CA ARG A 441 1.01 19.31 3.22
C ARG A 441 1.49 19.06 1.81
N ALA A 442 2.75 18.64 1.63
CA ALA A 442 3.30 18.32 0.32
C ALA A 442 2.53 17.15 -0.32
N ALA A 443 2.29 16.07 0.44
CA ALA A 443 1.52 14.91 -0.02
C ALA A 443 0.11 15.29 -0.48
N SER A 444 -0.58 16.17 0.25
CA SER A 444 -1.93 16.64 -0.13
C SER A 444 -1.92 17.46 -1.42
N ILE A 445 -0.95 18.38 -1.59
CA ILE A 445 -0.82 19.19 -2.81
C ILE A 445 -0.54 18.28 -4.02
N ILE A 446 0.37 17.32 -3.88
CA ILE A 446 0.72 16.37 -4.94
C ILE A 446 -0.50 15.52 -5.32
N THR A 447 -1.27 15.06 -4.34
CA THR A 447 -2.48 14.26 -4.59
C THR A 447 -3.57 15.09 -5.26
N ALA A 448 -3.79 16.33 -4.82
CA ALA A 448 -4.74 17.24 -5.48
C ALA A 448 -4.34 17.49 -6.95
N SER A 449 -3.05 17.73 -7.21
CA SER A 449 -2.52 17.87 -8.55
C SER A 449 -2.75 16.64 -9.42
N SER A 450 -2.51 15.44 -8.87
CA SER A 450 -2.79 14.17 -9.54
C SER A 450 -4.27 14.01 -9.91
N LEU A 451 -5.19 14.33 -8.99
CA LEU A 451 -6.63 14.25 -9.25
C LEU A 451 -7.10 15.25 -10.33
N LEU A 452 -6.54 16.46 -10.33
CA LEU A 452 -6.80 17.44 -11.37
C LEU A 452 -6.33 16.94 -12.74
N GLY A 453 -5.10 16.39 -12.81
CA GLY A 453 -4.58 15.76 -14.01
C GLY A 453 -5.50 14.64 -14.53
N GLY A 454 -5.92 13.75 -13.64
CA GLY A 454 -6.85 12.68 -14.00
C GLY A 454 -8.20 13.19 -14.51
N SER A 455 -8.75 14.25 -13.92
CA SER A 455 -10.02 14.84 -14.37
C SER A 455 -9.88 15.46 -15.76
N ILE A 456 -8.80 16.17 -16.02
CA ILE A 456 -8.50 16.76 -17.35
C ILE A 456 -8.27 15.65 -18.38
N GLY A 457 -7.53 14.60 -18.02
CA GLY A 457 -7.29 13.45 -18.89
C GLY A 457 -8.58 12.75 -19.31
N LEU A 458 -9.52 12.57 -18.39
CA LEU A 458 -10.84 11.98 -18.67
C LEU A 458 -11.66 12.83 -19.63
N ILE A 459 -11.70 14.14 -19.42
CA ILE A 459 -12.43 15.06 -20.30
C ILE A 459 -11.79 15.05 -21.69
N ALA A 460 -10.47 15.22 -21.77
CA ALA A 460 -9.74 15.21 -23.03
C ALA A 460 -9.89 13.87 -23.77
N GLY A 461 -9.81 12.74 -23.06
CA GLY A 461 -10.00 11.41 -23.62
C GLY A 461 -11.40 11.21 -24.18
N GLY A 462 -12.43 11.61 -23.43
CA GLY A 462 -13.83 11.57 -23.90
C GLY A 462 -14.05 12.40 -25.17
N LEU A 463 -13.59 13.65 -25.18
CA LEU A 463 -13.69 14.54 -26.36
C LEU A 463 -12.98 13.98 -27.59
N MET A 464 -11.82 13.34 -27.41
CA MET A 464 -11.09 12.70 -28.51
C MET A 464 -11.84 11.47 -29.04
N ILE A 465 -12.45 10.66 -28.17
CA ILE A 465 -13.27 9.51 -28.59
C ILE A 465 -14.52 9.99 -29.34
N ASP A 466 -15.23 10.99 -28.81
CA ASP A 466 -16.40 11.58 -29.44
C ASP A 466 -16.08 12.22 -30.81
N SER A 467 -14.84 12.70 -31.00
CA SER A 467 -14.37 13.20 -32.31
C SER A 467 -14.05 12.10 -33.32
N GLY A 468 -14.23 10.81 -32.96
CA GLY A 468 -14.04 9.65 -33.84
C GLY A 468 -12.64 9.02 -33.77
N LEU A 469 -11.77 9.44 -32.84
CA LEU A 469 -10.49 8.77 -32.63
C LEU A 469 -10.68 7.41 -31.97
N SER A 470 -9.93 6.40 -32.42
CA SER A 470 -9.95 5.07 -31.78
C SER A 470 -9.38 5.14 -30.35
N TYR A 471 -9.86 4.25 -29.46
CA TYR A 471 -9.33 4.13 -28.08
C TYR A 471 -7.81 3.95 -28.05
N GLY A 472 -7.24 3.15 -28.96
CA GLY A 472 -5.80 2.94 -29.06
C GLY A 472 -5.04 4.25 -29.36
N ASN A 473 -5.54 5.07 -30.30
CA ASN A 473 -4.95 6.36 -30.64
C ASN A 473 -5.03 7.35 -29.48
N VAL A 474 -6.19 7.44 -28.81
CA VAL A 474 -6.37 8.30 -27.63
C VAL A 474 -5.41 7.90 -26.53
N MET A 475 -5.27 6.60 -26.25
CA MET A 475 -4.32 6.11 -25.24
C MET A 475 -2.86 6.39 -25.65
N ALA A 476 -2.52 6.27 -26.93
CA ALA A 476 -1.18 6.58 -27.45
C ALA A 476 -0.83 8.08 -27.28
N ILE A 477 -1.78 8.98 -27.55
CA ILE A 477 -1.59 10.43 -27.35
C ILE A 477 -1.37 10.73 -25.86
N LEU A 478 -2.23 10.20 -24.99
CA LEU A 478 -2.13 10.44 -23.56
C LEU A 478 -0.90 9.77 -22.91
N ALA A 479 -0.37 8.70 -23.53
CA ALA A 479 0.82 8.00 -23.06
C ALA A 479 2.10 8.86 -23.13
N VAL A 480 2.11 9.93 -23.94
CA VAL A 480 3.20 10.93 -23.94
C VAL A 480 3.44 11.43 -22.51
N GLY A 481 2.40 11.56 -21.69
CA GLY A 481 2.52 11.94 -20.29
C GLY A 481 3.42 10.99 -19.49
N PRO A 482 3.06 9.71 -19.27
CA PRO A 482 3.91 8.75 -18.55
C PRO A 482 5.30 8.53 -19.18
N LEU A 483 5.45 8.63 -20.50
CA LEU A 483 6.77 8.59 -21.15
C LEU A 483 7.65 9.77 -20.70
N THR A 484 7.07 10.98 -20.66
CA THR A 484 7.73 12.18 -20.15
C THR A 484 8.04 12.04 -18.65
N VAL A 485 7.14 11.43 -17.87
CA VAL A 485 7.39 11.12 -16.45
C VAL A 485 8.62 10.24 -16.29
N GLY A 486 8.77 9.17 -17.10
CA GLY A 486 9.96 8.33 -17.06
C GLY A 486 11.26 9.12 -17.28
N LEU A 487 11.27 10.03 -18.24
CA LEU A 487 12.40 10.91 -18.53
C LEU A 487 12.68 11.91 -17.38
N ILE A 488 11.64 12.56 -16.86
CA ILE A 488 11.76 13.49 -15.71
C ILE A 488 12.33 12.77 -14.49
N VAL A 489 11.85 11.56 -14.20
CA VAL A 489 12.35 10.75 -13.09
C VAL A 489 13.82 10.41 -13.29
N LEU A 490 14.21 10.02 -14.49
CA LEU A 490 15.60 9.68 -14.82
C LEU A 490 16.55 10.86 -14.63
N VAL A 491 16.13 12.07 -15.04
CA VAL A 491 17.02 13.27 -15.07
C VAL A 491 16.96 14.04 -13.75
N SER A 492 15.76 14.23 -13.19
CA SER A 492 15.54 15.22 -12.13
C SER A 492 15.34 14.62 -10.73
N TYR A 493 15.04 13.31 -10.61
CA TYR A 493 14.84 12.71 -9.30
C TYR A 493 16.17 12.25 -8.70
N PRO A 494 16.43 12.53 -7.41
CA PRO A 494 17.60 11.99 -6.73
C PRO A 494 17.43 10.50 -6.45
N GLU A 495 18.54 9.74 -6.41
CA GLU A 495 18.47 8.40 -5.86
C GLU A 495 18.41 8.48 -4.33
N THR A 496 17.36 7.90 -3.74
CA THR A 496 17.10 7.95 -2.30
C THR A 496 17.21 6.59 -1.62
N ALA A 497 17.45 5.50 -2.39
CA ALA A 497 17.70 4.20 -1.82
C ALA A 497 18.99 4.23 -0.97
N HIS A 498 18.98 3.53 0.16
CA HIS A 498 20.10 3.43 1.10
C HIS A 498 20.49 4.76 1.80
N ARG A 499 19.70 5.83 1.66
CA ARG A 499 19.93 7.11 2.35
C ARG A 499 19.01 7.27 3.55
N GLU A 500 19.54 7.85 4.64
CA GLU A 500 18.70 8.26 5.76
C GLU A 500 17.88 9.51 5.38
N LEU A 501 16.75 9.70 6.06
CA LEU A 501 15.89 10.87 5.78
C LEU A 501 16.57 12.19 6.12
N GLU A 502 17.48 12.18 7.09
CA GLU A 502 18.29 13.32 7.52
C GLU A 502 19.33 13.72 6.46
N ASP A 503 19.82 12.77 5.65
CA ASP A 503 20.73 13.05 4.53
C ASP A 503 19.98 13.64 3.33
N ILE A 504 18.73 13.23 3.14
CA ILE A 504 17.88 13.74 2.08
C ILE A 504 17.32 15.13 2.44
N ASN A 505 17.01 15.34 3.72
CA ASN A 505 16.49 16.57 4.29
C ASN A 505 17.36 17.01 5.49
N PRO A 506 18.48 17.72 5.26
CA PRO A 506 19.39 18.17 6.32
C PRO A 506 18.71 19.05 7.37
N GLN A 507 17.53 19.60 7.04
CA GLN A 507 16.70 20.38 7.98
C GLN A 507 16.08 19.53 9.09
N ASP A 508 16.06 18.22 8.95
CA ASP A 508 15.56 17.26 9.96
C ASP A 508 16.69 16.76 10.88
N ARG A 509 17.95 17.18 10.67
CA ARG A 509 19.06 16.86 11.58
C ARG A 509 18.84 17.57 12.90
N THR A 510 18.84 16.79 13.97
CA THR A 510 18.87 17.34 15.33
C THR A 510 20.25 18.00 15.56
N GLY A 511 20.27 19.23 16.11
CA GLY A 511 21.48 20.01 16.35
C GLY A 511 22.40 19.42 17.43
N SER A 512 22.92 18.23 17.23
CA SER A 512 23.92 17.58 18.09
C SER A 512 25.35 17.62 17.51
N GLU A 513 25.55 18.37 16.43
CA GLU A 513 26.89 18.61 15.87
C GLU A 513 27.06 20.09 15.49
N THR A 514 27.10 20.96 16.53
CA THR A 514 27.83 22.25 16.50
C THR A 514 28.51 22.47 17.80
#